data_1a0201aca1096a3cb9a1e2ab6d9680cf
#
_entry.id   1a0201aca1096a3cb9a1e2ab6d9680cf
#
_cell.length_a   1.000
_cell.length_b   1.000
_cell.length_c   1.000
_cell.angle_alpha   90.00
_cell.angle_beta   90.00
_cell.angle_gamma   90.00
#
_symmetry.space_group_name_H-M   'P 1'
#
loop_
_entity.id
_entity.type
_entity.pdbx_description
1 polymer ?
#
loop_
_entity_poly.entity_id
_entity_poly.type
_entity_poly.pdbx_seq_one_letter_code
_entity_poly.pdbx_strand_id
1 'polypeptide(L)'
;LVRFSRDYMADYTLGMWRSPTITMADAVTASSAFPPFFSPHRLAPSGTYTEGGVPPLHGKEFRKRLALSDGGVYDNLGLQTALSACDTVLVSDGGAAMAAQVRQPSDWLRHTLRITEVIDSQVRDLRKRELIEDYKGGVRKGTYWSIVSDTDSYGLPDPLTFDHEPADYPANVPTRLTGLSERTRHVLDLCTGNGS
;
A
#
# COMPACT_ATOMS: atom_id res chain seq x y z
N LEU A 1 -0.20 13.05 2.29
CA LEU A 1 -0.08 12.07 1.18
C LEU A 1 -0.11 12.80 -0.15
N VAL A 2 1.05 12.81 -0.85
CA VAL A 2 1.13 13.41 -2.20
C VAL A 2 0.54 12.46 -3.23
N ARG A 3 -0.40 12.96 -4.02
CA ARG A 3 -1.04 12.22 -5.12
C ARG A 3 -0.53 12.75 -6.45
N PHE A 4 -0.17 11.83 -7.33
CA PHE A 4 0.24 12.12 -8.71
C PHE A 4 -0.86 11.72 -9.68
N SER A 5 -1.22 12.62 -10.56
CA SER A 5 -2.12 12.42 -11.68
C SER A 5 -1.51 13.01 -12.95
N ARG A 6 -2.07 12.69 -14.10
CA ARG A 6 -1.67 13.31 -15.37
C ARG A 6 -1.82 14.83 -15.34
N ASP A 7 -2.87 15.32 -14.70
CA ASP A 7 -3.27 16.72 -14.77
C ASP A 7 -2.88 17.54 -13.54
N TYR A 8 -2.55 16.85 -12.43
CA TYR A 8 -2.19 17.51 -11.19
C TYR A 8 -1.28 16.67 -10.29
N MET A 9 -0.57 17.35 -9.43
CA MET A 9 0.05 16.83 -8.22
C MET A 9 -0.54 17.57 -7.02
N ALA A 10 -0.99 16.86 -6.00
CA ALA A 10 -1.65 17.49 -4.87
C ALA A 10 -1.40 16.77 -3.54
N ASP A 11 -1.39 17.57 -2.49
CA ASP A 11 -1.46 17.12 -1.10
C ASP A 11 -2.36 18.08 -0.30
N TYR A 12 -3.12 17.54 0.64
CA TYR A 12 -4.10 18.32 1.41
C TYR A 12 -3.45 19.47 2.18
N THR A 13 -2.24 19.29 2.70
CA THR A 13 -1.53 20.30 3.49
C THR A 13 -0.68 21.22 2.63
N LEU A 14 -0.13 20.73 1.53
CA LEU A 14 0.75 21.51 0.65
C LEU A 14 -0.01 22.31 -0.40
N GLY A 15 -1.19 21.83 -0.82
CA GLY A 15 -1.96 22.39 -1.94
C GLY A 15 -1.78 21.62 -3.24
N MET A 16 -2.06 22.26 -4.37
CA MET A 16 -2.11 21.61 -5.69
C MET A 16 -1.23 22.32 -6.71
N TRP A 17 -0.57 21.52 -7.54
CA TRP A 17 0.10 21.99 -8.78
C TRP A 17 -0.65 21.39 -9.97
N ARG A 18 -1.09 22.26 -10.88
CA ARG A 18 -1.73 21.86 -12.15
C ARG A 18 -0.68 21.73 -13.25
N SER A 19 -0.92 20.77 -14.15
CA SER A 19 -0.02 20.46 -15.28
C SER A 19 1.45 20.33 -14.85
N PRO A 20 1.75 19.49 -13.85
CA PRO A 20 3.12 19.31 -13.37
C PRO A 20 3.97 18.60 -14.43
N THR A 21 5.21 19.05 -14.61
CA THR A 21 6.19 18.37 -15.48
C THR A 21 6.93 17.28 -14.71
N ILE A 22 6.19 16.32 -14.20
CA ILE A 22 6.71 15.17 -13.44
C ILE A 22 6.67 13.94 -14.34
N THR A 23 7.78 13.22 -14.40
CA THR A 23 7.84 11.98 -15.18
C THR A 23 7.17 10.83 -14.43
N MET A 24 6.74 9.81 -15.16
CA MET A 24 6.30 8.56 -14.55
C MET A 24 7.40 7.94 -13.68
N ALA A 25 8.66 8.08 -14.11
CA ALA A 25 9.81 7.60 -13.32
C ALA A 25 9.94 8.31 -11.97
N ASP A 26 9.71 9.63 -11.91
CA ASP A 26 9.71 10.37 -10.63
C ASP A 26 8.61 9.87 -9.69
N ALA A 27 7.40 9.67 -10.22
CA ALA A 27 6.27 9.19 -9.44
C ALA A 27 6.50 7.76 -8.90
N VAL A 28 7.01 6.85 -9.75
CA VAL A 28 7.34 5.48 -9.36
C VAL A 28 8.47 5.48 -8.34
N THR A 29 9.55 6.25 -8.56
CA THR A 29 10.67 6.35 -7.62
C THR A 29 10.21 6.86 -6.25
N ALA A 30 9.36 7.90 -6.23
CA ALA A 30 8.81 8.40 -4.98
C ALA A 30 7.94 7.36 -4.25
N SER A 31 7.10 6.64 -5.01
CA SER A 31 6.22 5.60 -4.48
C SER A 31 6.95 4.37 -3.98
N SER A 32 8.18 4.12 -4.46
CA SER A 32 9.00 2.95 -4.10
C SER A 32 10.13 3.30 -3.12
N ALA A 33 10.23 4.54 -2.67
CA ALA A 33 11.30 5.00 -1.77
C ALA A 33 11.05 4.57 -0.32
N PHE A 34 11.04 3.25 -0.09
CA PHE A 34 10.75 2.66 1.23
C PHE A 34 11.97 2.73 2.15
N PRO A 35 11.85 3.38 3.32
CA PRO A 35 12.94 3.46 4.28
C PRO A 35 13.13 2.10 5.01
N PRO A 36 14.36 1.76 5.43
CA PRO A 36 15.61 2.49 5.24
C PRO A 36 16.36 2.07 3.96
N PHE A 37 15.74 1.23 3.10
CA PHE A 37 16.41 0.64 1.95
C PHE A 37 16.70 1.66 0.84
N PHE A 38 15.80 2.64 0.70
CA PHE A 38 15.94 3.71 -0.30
C PHE A 38 15.90 5.09 0.36
N SER A 39 16.72 5.98 -0.16
CA SER A 39 16.68 7.39 0.22
C SER A 39 15.39 8.05 -0.28
N PRO A 40 14.85 9.05 0.44
CA PRO A 40 13.71 9.79 -0.04
C PRO A 40 13.95 10.41 -1.42
N HIS A 41 12.97 10.30 -2.32
CA HIS A 41 13.02 10.96 -3.62
C HIS A 41 12.85 12.47 -3.44
N ARG A 42 13.78 13.25 -3.99
CA ARG A 42 13.75 14.71 -3.89
C ARG A 42 13.15 15.31 -5.14
N LEU A 43 12.00 15.94 -5.00
CA LEU A 43 11.25 16.53 -6.09
C LEU A 43 11.11 18.04 -5.88
N ALA A 44 11.41 18.82 -6.92
CA ALA A 44 11.03 20.23 -7.00
C ALA A 44 9.74 20.33 -7.83
N PRO A 45 8.59 20.62 -7.19
CA PRO A 45 7.34 20.70 -7.92
C PRO A 45 7.37 21.78 -9.00
N SER A 46 6.79 21.47 -10.15
CA SER A 46 6.63 22.39 -11.29
C SER A 46 5.15 22.50 -11.65
N GLY A 47 4.82 23.40 -12.56
CA GLY A 47 3.44 23.68 -12.95
C GLY A 47 2.82 24.87 -12.22
N THR A 48 1.54 25.10 -12.47
CA THR A 48 0.81 26.24 -11.88
C THR A 48 0.32 25.84 -10.49
N TYR A 49 0.87 26.49 -9.46
CA TYR A 49 0.42 26.27 -8.10
C TYR A 49 -0.95 26.90 -7.87
N THR A 50 -1.87 26.13 -7.33
CA THR A 50 -3.18 26.59 -6.87
C THR A 50 -3.23 26.49 -5.35
N GLU A 51 -3.56 27.59 -4.68
CA GLU A 51 -3.70 27.61 -3.23
C GLU A 51 -4.82 26.65 -2.79
N GLY A 52 -4.63 26.02 -1.64
CA GLY A 52 -5.55 25.03 -1.09
C GLY A 52 -4.92 24.25 0.04
N GLY A 53 -3.64 24.47 0.30
CA GLY A 53 -2.96 23.86 1.44
C GLY A 53 -3.42 24.45 2.77
N VAL A 54 -3.33 23.64 3.81
CA VAL A 54 -3.67 24.06 5.19
C VAL A 54 -2.43 24.04 6.08
N PRO A 55 -2.41 24.85 7.17
CA PRO A 55 -1.32 24.80 8.12
C PRO A 55 -1.04 23.36 8.61
N PRO A 56 0.22 23.02 8.94
CA PRO A 56 1.39 23.93 8.98
C PRO A 56 2.20 23.99 7.68
N LEU A 57 1.93 23.16 6.66
CA LEU A 57 2.82 22.96 5.50
C LEU A 57 2.46 23.80 4.26
N HIS A 58 1.51 24.72 4.35
CA HIS A 58 1.07 25.52 3.20
C HIS A 58 2.06 26.63 2.80
N GLY A 59 3.12 26.87 3.58
CA GLY A 59 4.13 27.91 3.32
C GLY A 59 4.96 27.66 2.07
N LYS A 60 5.44 28.72 1.43
CA LYS A 60 6.25 28.63 0.20
C LYS A 60 7.55 27.86 0.40
N GLU A 61 8.12 27.88 1.59
CA GLU A 61 9.35 27.19 1.97
C GLU A 61 9.19 25.66 1.87
N PHE A 62 8.03 25.11 2.25
CA PHE A 62 7.74 23.68 2.18
C PHE A 62 7.47 23.18 0.76
N ARG A 63 7.15 24.08 -0.17
CA ARG A 63 6.79 23.80 -1.55
C ARG A 63 7.95 23.80 -2.54
N LYS A 64 9.11 24.33 -2.15
CA LYS A 64 10.27 24.46 -3.04
C LYS A 64 10.94 23.12 -3.36
N ARG A 65 10.98 22.23 -2.40
CA ARG A 65 11.60 20.92 -2.54
C ARG A 65 10.94 19.93 -1.58
N LEU A 66 10.33 18.91 -2.14
CA LEU A 66 9.69 17.83 -1.39
C LEU A 66 10.67 16.68 -1.23
N ALA A 67 10.71 16.09 -0.04
CA ALA A 67 11.32 14.79 0.21
C ALA A 67 10.19 13.78 0.34
N LEU A 68 10.06 12.89 -0.62
CA LEU A 68 8.98 11.92 -0.73
C LEU A 68 9.50 10.53 -0.40
N SER A 69 8.75 9.81 0.39
CA SER A 69 8.97 8.40 0.70
C SER A 69 7.83 7.57 0.18
N ASP A 70 8.00 6.26 0.19
CA ASP A 70 6.99 5.29 -0.19
C ASP A 70 5.62 5.61 0.44
N GLY A 71 4.58 5.56 -0.37
CA GLY A 71 3.21 5.80 0.07
C GLY A 71 2.72 4.79 1.10
N GLY A 72 3.26 3.58 1.08
CA GLY A 72 2.97 2.52 2.04
C GLY A 72 3.34 2.88 3.48
N VAL A 73 4.32 3.78 3.69
CA VAL A 73 4.64 4.30 5.03
C VAL A 73 3.45 5.04 5.67
N TYR A 74 2.61 5.65 4.85
CA TYR A 74 1.44 6.39 5.32
C TYR A 74 0.14 5.59 5.21
N ASP A 75 -0.09 4.95 4.08
CA ASP A 75 -1.31 4.19 3.77
C ASP A 75 -1.01 3.02 2.83
N ASN A 76 -0.57 1.92 3.41
CA ASN A 76 -0.11 0.73 2.69
C ASN A 76 -1.22 0.07 1.84
N LEU A 77 -2.48 0.21 2.27
CA LEU A 77 -3.65 -0.28 1.51
C LEU A 77 -4.16 0.71 0.47
N GLY A 78 -3.64 1.95 0.43
CA GLY A 78 -4.09 2.99 -0.49
C GLY A 78 -5.53 3.43 -0.29
N LEU A 79 -6.12 3.17 0.87
CA LEU A 79 -7.55 3.33 1.14
C LEU A 79 -7.98 4.79 1.24
N GLN A 80 -7.16 5.68 1.79
CA GLN A 80 -7.58 7.04 2.07
C GLN A 80 -8.09 7.78 0.84
N THR A 81 -7.43 7.60 -0.29
CA THR A 81 -7.85 8.23 -1.55
C THR A 81 -9.12 7.59 -2.10
N ALA A 82 -9.23 6.26 -2.08
CA ALA A 82 -10.39 5.54 -2.56
C ALA A 82 -11.62 5.86 -1.71
N LEU A 83 -11.48 5.84 -0.39
CA LEU A 83 -12.57 6.15 0.55
C LEU A 83 -13.07 7.60 0.44
N SER A 84 -12.23 8.54 0.02
CA SER A 84 -12.64 9.93 -0.17
C SER A 84 -13.34 10.21 -1.50
N ALA A 85 -13.20 9.30 -2.48
CA ALA A 85 -13.64 9.54 -3.85
C ALA A 85 -14.73 8.56 -4.35
N CYS A 86 -14.90 7.42 -3.68
CA CYS A 86 -15.76 6.33 -4.16
C CYS A 86 -16.73 5.83 -3.10
N ASP A 87 -17.98 5.55 -3.48
CA ASP A 87 -18.98 4.93 -2.62
C ASP A 87 -18.81 3.39 -2.56
N THR A 88 -18.25 2.82 -3.62
CA THR A 88 -17.97 1.38 -3.71
C THR A 88 -16.47 1.17 -3.80
N VAL A 89 -15.91 0.39 -2.87
CA VAL A 89 -14.47 0.15 -2.78
C VAL A 89 -14.21 -1.35 -2.71
N LEU A 90 -13.37 -1.84 -3.62
CA LEU A 90 -12.89 -3.22 -3.64
C LEU A 90 -11.43 -3.23 -3.17
N VAL A 91 -11.12 -4.01 -2.15
CA VAL A 91 -9.79 -4.00 -1.53
C VAL A 91 -9.15 -5.36 -1.63
N SER A 92 -7.99 -5.40 -2.30
CA SER A 92 -7.10 -6.56 -2.37
C SER A 92 -5.88 -6.31 -1.49
N ASP A 93 -5.76 -7.07 -0.41
CA ASP A 93 -4.63 -6.98 0.51
C ASP A 93 -3.61 -8.08 0.19
N GLY A 94 -2.53 -7.72 -0.49
CA GLY A 94 -1.39 -8.58 -0.78
C GLY A 94 -0.33 -8.64 0.33
N GLY A 95 -0.58 -8.00 1.47
CA GLY A 95 0.37 -7.97 2.58
C GLY A 95 0.43 -9.29 3.32
N ALA A 96 1.65 -9.85 3.47
CA ALA A 96 1.88 -11.04 4.24
C ALA A 96 1.56 -10.85 5.73
N ALA A 97 1.20 -11.92 6.42
CA ALA A 97 1.10 -11.92 7.86
C ALA A 97 2.47 -11.66 8.50
N MET A 98 2.48 -10.91 9.58
CA MET A 98 3.70 -10.69 10.36
C MET A 98 4.19 -12.00 10.96
N ALA A 99 5.39 -12.45 10.57
CA ALA A 99 5.96 -13.68 11.09
C ALA A 99 6.27 -13.60 12.59
N ALA A 100 5.90 -14.65 13.33
CA ALA A 100 6.31 -14.79 14.72
C ALA A 100 7.83 -15.02 14.81
N GLN A 101 8.50 -14.31 15.70
CA GLN A 101 9.94 -14.45 15.94
C GLN A 101 10.20 -14.90 17.36
N VAL A 102 10.82 -16.06 17.53
CA VAL A 102 11.19 -16.60 18.84
C VAL A 102 12.36 -15.83 19.45
N ARG A 103 13.29 -15.35 18.61
CA ARG A 103 14.46 -14.58 19.05
C ARG A 103 14.39 -13.17 18.50
N GLN A 104 14.48 -12.19 19.37
CA GLN A 104 14.56 -10.79 18.99
C GLN A 104 15.94 -10.45 18.44
N PRO A 105 16.03 -9.62 17.39
CA PRO A 105 17.30 -9.11 16.93
C PRO A 105 18.01 -8.32 18.03
N SER A 106 19.31 -8.54 18.21
CA SER A 106 20.12 -7.83 19.19
C SER A 106 20.75 -6.55 18.63
N ASP A 107 20.80 -6.40 17.32
CA ASP A 107 21.30 -5.20 16.66
C ASP A 107 20.19 -4.16 16.45
N TRP A 108 20.58 -2.89 16.60
CA TRP A 108 19.62 -1.77 16.54
C TRP A 108 18.92 -1.65 15.18
N LEU A 109 19.60 -1.98 14.08
CA LEU A 109 19.03 -1.85 12.73
C LEU A 109 17.90 -2.86 12.51
N ARG A 110 18.16 -4.14 12.77
CA ARG A 110 17.14 -5.19 12.65
C ARG A 110 16.00 -4.99 13.64
N HIS A 111 16.32 -4.51 14.84
CA HIS A 111 15.30 -4.18 15.83
C HIS A 111 14.41 -3.03 15.36
N THR A 112 14.98 -1.98 14.78
CA THR A 112 14.22 -0.86 14.21
C THR A 112 13.33 -1.32 13.06
N LEU A 113 13.84 -2.16 12.15
CA LEU A 113 13.03 -2.76 11.08
C LEU A 113 11.86 -3.55 11.64
N ARG A 114 12.08 -4.36 12.67
CA ARG A 114 11.00 -5.12 13.32
C ARG A 114 9.95 -4.22 13.95
N ILE A 115 10.35 -3.14 14.60
CA ILE A 115 9.40 -2.16 15.14
C ILE A 115 8.57 -1.52 14.02
N THR A 116 9.21 -1.18 12.90
CA THR A 116 8.51 -0.62 11.73
C THR A 116 7.47 -1.61 11.17
N GLU A 117 7.80 -2.90 11.07
CA GLU A 117 6.86 -3.95 10.67
C GLU A 117 5.66 -4.05 11.63
N VAL A 118 5.90 -3.97 12.94
CA VAL A 118 4.84 -4.00 13.96
C VAL A 118 3.91 -2.79 13.81
N ILE A 119 4.47 -1.59 13.62
CA ILE A 119 3.69 -0.37 13.44
C ILE A 119 2.85 -0.46 12.16
N ASP A 120 3.45 -0.88 11.05
CA ASP A 120 2.74 -1.07 9.77
C ASP A 120 1.59 -2.06 9.89
N SER A 121 1.84 -3.22 10.54
CA SER A 121 0.80 -4.22 10.80
C SER A 121 -0.36 -3.65 11.63
N GLN A 122 -0.07 -2.88 12.67
CA GLN A 122 -1.12 -2.25 13.49
C GLN A 122 -1.95 -1.24 12.70
N VAL A 123 -1.32 -0.38 11.90
CA VAL A 123 -2.02 0.60 11.07
C VAL A 123 -2.91 -0.12 10.05
N ARG A 124 -2.40 -1.16 9.39
CA ARG A 124 -3.15 -1.97 8.44
C ARG A 124 -4.36 -2.64 9.07
N ASP A 125 -4.20 -3.22 10.27
CA ASP A 125 -5.29 -3.86 11.00
C ASP A 125 -6.38 -2.88 11.44
N LEU A 126 -5.99 -1.65 11.83
CA LEU A 126 -6.95 -0.59 12.16
C LEU A 126 -7.75 -0.17 10.93
N ARG A 127 -7.08 0.08 9.79
CA ARG A 127 -7.71 0.44 8.52
C ARG A 127 -8.66 -0.65 8.02
N LYS A 128 -8.24 -1.93 8.11
CA LYS A 128 -9.06 -3.07 7.77
C LYS A 128 -10.34 -3.14 8.62
N ARG A 129 -10.23 -2.96 9.93
CA ARG A 129 -11.39 -2.96 10.82
C ARG A 129 -12.37 -1.84 10.47
N GLU A 130 -11.89 -0.61 10.32
CA GLU A 130 -12.68 0.54 9.93
C GLU A 130 -13.45 0.26 8.62
N LEU A 131 -12.76 -0.26 7.61
CA LEU A 131 -13.35 -0.62 6.32
C LEU A 131 -14.46 -1.68 6.45
N ILE A 132 -14.20 -2.74 7.22
CA ILE A 132 -15.18 -3.82 7.43
C ILE A 132 -16.40 -3.31 8.22
N GLU A 133 -16.21 -2.42 9.17
CA GLU A 133 -17.31 -1.76 9.89
C GLU A 133 -18.15 -0.89 8.95
N ASP A 134 -17.53 -0.13 8.07
CA ASP A 134 -18.21 0.64 7.03
C ASP A 134 -19.08 -0.24 6.12
N TYR A 135 -18.57 -1.41 5.70
CA TYR A 135 -19.35 -2.37 4.90
C TYR A 135 -20.51 -2.96 5.67
N LYS A 136 -20.28 -3.41 6.91
CA LYS A 136 -21.34 -3.98 7.78
C LYS A 136 -22.39 -2.94 8.15
N GLY A 137 -22.00 -1.71 8.37
CA GLY A 137 -22.88 -0.60 8.71
C GLY A 137 -23.63 -0.02 7.51
N GLY A 138 -23.35 -0.49 6.28
CA GLY A 138 -23.97 0.04 5.05
C GLY A 138 -23.53 1.45 4.68
N VAL A 139 -22.48 1.97 5.33
CA VAL A 139 -21.91 3.28 5.02
C VAL A 139 -21.27 3.26 3.63
N ARG A 140 -20.68 2.10 3.26
CA ARG A 140 -20.05 1.86 1.97
C ARG A 140 -20.42 0.51 1.41
N LYS A 141 -20.26 0.38 0.09
CA LYS A 141 -20.40 -0.89 -0.64
C LYS A 141 -19.03 -1.40 -1.03
N GLY A 142 -18.89 -2.72 -1.10
CA GLY A 142 -17.65 -3.33 -1.57
C GLY A 142 -17.32 -4.64 -0.90
N THR A 143 -16.10 -5.05 -1.07
CA THR A 143 -15.56 -6.25 -0.44
C THR A 143 -14.06 -6.11 -0.17
N TYR A 144 -13.59 -6.91 0.76
CA TYR A 144 -12.18 -7.04 1.14
C TYR A 144 -11.77 -8.49 1.01
N TRP A 145 -10.63 -8.73 0.38
CA TRP A 145 -9.98 -10.04 0.37
C TRP A 145 -8.48 -9.89 0.62
N SER A 146 -7.87 -10.94 1.12
CA SER A 146 -6.47 -10.91 1.51
C SER A 146 -5.77 -12.20 1.10
N ILE A 147 -4.50 -12.09 0.71
CA ILE A 147 -3.64 -13.23 0.45
C ILE A 147 -3.44 -14.13 1.68
N VAL A 148 -3.70 -13.61 2.89
CA VAL A 148 -3.62 -14.35 4.17
C VAL A 148 -4.90 -15.10 4.48
N SER A 149 -5.99 -14.83 3.74
CA SER A 149 -7.27 -15.52 3.98
C SER A 149 -7.21 -16.93 3.44
N ASP A 150 -7.75 -17.86 4.25
CA ASP A 150 -7.96 -19.21 3.81
C ASP A 150 -9.03 -19.25 2.71
N THR A 151 -8.76 -19.95 1.61
CA THR A 151 -9.67 -20.08 0.48
C THR A 151 -10.99 -20.76 0.88
N ASP A 152 -10.97 -21.65 1.86
CA ASP A 152 -12.15 -22.32 2.37
C ASP A 152 -13.12 -21.34 3.06
N SER A 153 -12.62 -20.22 3.57
CA SER A 153 -13.44 -19.20 4.22
C SER A 153 -14.37 -18.44 3.25
N TYR A 154 -14.14 -18.53 1.95
CA TYR A 154 -14.98 -17.87 0.94
C TYR A 154 -16.23 -18.67 0.55
N GLY A 155 -16.40 -19.90 1.06
CA GLY A 155 -17.59 -20.72 0.82
C GLY A 155 -17.83 -21.03 -0.67
N LEU A 156 -16.77 -21.10 -1.45
CA LEU A 156 -16.84 -21.48 -2.86
C LEU A 156 -17.26 -22.94 -2.99
N PRO A 157 -18.14 -23.30 -3.96
CA PRO A 157 -18.63 -24.66 -4.13
C PRO A 157 -17.53 -25.65 -4.56
N ASP A 158 -16.43 -25.15 -5.10
CA ASP A 158 -15.26 -25.93 -5.48
C ASP A 158 -14.03 -25.18 -4.97
N PRO A 159 -13.49 -25.56 -3.80
CA PRO A 159 -12.30 -24.93 -3.31
C PRO A 159 -11.20 -25.08 -4.35
N LEU A 160 -10.52 -23.98 -4.69
CA LEU A 160 -9.36 -24.00 -5.55
C LEU A 160 -8.29 -24.90 -4.90
N THR A 161 -8.42 -26.19 -5.12
CA THR A 161 -7.41 -27.16 -4.70
C THR A 161 -6.22 -26.98 -5.61
N PHE A 162 -5.25 -26.25 -5.13
CA PHE A 162 -3.92 -26.28 -5.73
C PHE A 162 -3.37 -27.69 -5.47
N ASP A 163 -3.30 -28.51 -6.50
CA ASP A 163 -2.78 -29.87 -6.39
C ASP A 163 -1.51 -29.89 -5.54
N HIS A 164 -1.62 -30.46 -4.32
CA HIS A 164 -0.54 -30.62 -3.34
C HIS A 164 -0.02 -29.38 -2.61
N GLU A 165 -0.67 -28.22 -2.70
CA GLU A 165 -0.28 -27.04 -1.91
C GLU A 165 -1.32 -26.79 -0.79
N PRO A 166 -0.87 -26.38 0.41
CA PRO A 166 -1.79 -25.97 1.47
C PRO A 166 -2.64 -24.76 1.03
N ALA A 167 -3.89 -24.69 1.50
CA ALA A 167 -4.79 -23.57 1.20
C ALA A 167 -4.22 -22.19 1.59
N ASP A 168 -3.29 -22.13 2.54
CA ASP A 168 -2.58 -20.96 3.00
C ASP A 168 -1.27 -20.66 2.23
N TYR A 169 -0.97 -21.44 1.16
CA TYR A 169 0.27 -21.28 0.40
C TYR A 169 0.52 -19.83 -0.09
N PRO A 170 -0.47 -19.11 -0.63
CA PRO A 170 -0.26 -17.72 -1.05
C PRO A 170 0.20 -16.80 0.09
N ALA A 171 -0.29 -17.04 1.30
CA ALA A 171 0.09 -16.25 2.49
C ALA A 171 1.54 -16.48 2.92
N ASN A 172 2.10 -17.63 2.56
CA ASN A 172 3.46 -18.04 2.90
C ASN A 172 4.50 -17.66 1.84
N VAL A 173 4.09 -17.07 0.70
CA VAL A 173 5.02 -16.59 -0.32
C VAL A 173 5.72 -15.34 0.19
N PRO A 174 7.05 -15.38 0.41
CA PRO A 174 7.75 -14.23 0.94
C PRO A 174 7.85 -13.11 -0.10
N THR A 175 7.62 -11.89 0.32
CA THR A 175 7.92 -10.70 -0.49
C THR A 175 9.43 -10.56 -0.62
N ARG A 176 9.95 -10.76 -1.83
CA ARG A 176 11.39 -10.69 -2.14
C ARG A 176 11.61 -9.79 -3.34
N LEU A 177 12.77 -9.14 -3.37
CA LEU A 177 13.24 -8.39 -4.55
C LEU A 177 13.86 -9.30 -5.62
N THR A 178 13.76 -10.61 -5.47
CA THR A 178 14.24 -11.62 -6.42
C THR A 178 13.07 -12.20 -7.21
N GLY A 179 13.34 -12.64 -8.44
CA GLY A 179 12.31 -13.27 -9.28
C GLY A 179 11.68 -14.48 -8.59
N LEU A 180 10.39 -14.62 -8.76
CA LEU A 180 9.63 -15.77 -8.30
C LEU A 180 9.88 -16.98 -9.21
N SER A 181 9.82 -18.20 -8.65
CA SER A 181 9.80 -19.42 -9.47
C SER A 181 8.55 -19.45 -10.35
N GLU A 182 8.59 -20.14 -11.47
CA GLU A 182 7.41 -20.29 -12.35
C GLU A 182 6.21 -20.84 -11.60
N ARG A 183 6.42 -21.85 -10.75
CA ARG A 183 5.36 -22.44 -9.92
C ARG A 183 4.74 -21.41 -8.98
N THR A 184 5.56 -20.66 -8.25
CA THR A 184 5.07 -19.63 -7.32
C THR A 184 4.29 -18.54 -8.06
N ARG A 185 4.77 -18.14 -9.24
CA ARG A 185 4.08 -17.17 -10.09
C ARG A 185 2.72 -17.69 -10.53
N HIS A 186 2.66 -18.93 -11.00
CA HIS A 186 1.41 -19.56 -11.45
C HIS A 186 0.36 -19.59 -10.33
N VAL A 187 0.74 -19.98 -9.11
CA VAL A 187 -0.17 -19.96 -7.94
C VAL A 187 -0.69 -18.56 -7.65
N LEU A 188 0.18 -17.55 -7.66
CA LEU A 188 -0.22 -16.17 -7.44
C LEU A 188 -1.14 -15.64 -8.54
N ASP A 189 -0.88 -16.00 -9.80
CA ASP A 189 -1.73 -15.62 -10.94
C ASP A 189 -3.13 -16.21 -10.81
N LEU A 190 -3.26 -17.45 -10.38
CA LEU A 190 -4.55 -18.10 -10.09
C LEU A 190 -5.29 -17.36 -8.96
N CYS A 191 -4.59 -17.02 -7.88
CA CYS A 191 -5.18 -16.31 -6.73
C CYS A 191 -5.62 -14.87 -7.09
N THR A 192 -4.97 -14.24 -8.07
CA THR A 192 -5.32 -12.87 -8.50
C THR A 192 -6.35 -12.82 -9.64
N GLY A 193 -6.79 -14.00 -10.14
CA GLY A 193 -7.74 -14.08 -11.24
C GLY A 193 -7.13 -13.76 -12.62
N ASN A 194 -5.81 -13.65 -12.73
CA ASN A 194 -5.11 -13.38 -13.99
C ASN A 194 -4.74 -14.67 -14.75
N GLY A 195 -5.03 -15.83 -14.19
CA GLY A 195 -4.84 -17.13 -14.84
C GLY A 195 -6.07 -17.47 -15.70
N SER A 196 -6.04 -17.07 -16.98
CA SER A 196 -6.96 -17.57 -18.01
C SER A 196 -6.26 -18.59 -18.88
#